data_b9497670d7ff03c41ef178520cf0aef2
#
_entry.id   b9497670d7ff03c41ef178520cf0aef2
#
_cell.length_a   1.000
_cell.length_b   1.000
_cell.length_c   1.000
_cell.angle_alpha   90.00
_cell.angle_beta   90.00
_cell.angle_gamma   90.00
#
_symmetry.space_group_name_H-M   'P 1'
#
loop_
_entity.id
_entity.type
_entity.pdbx_description
1 polymer ?
#
loop_
_entity_poly.entity_id
_entity_poly.type
_entity_poly.pdbx_seq_one_letter_code
_entity_poly.pdbx_strand_id
1 'polypeptide(L)'
;MVFTSISLAIGSIADTRTMGRISAKTLFWFLLCSFLALLLAGCVGYGTYSMGLFNTRIEGLAEASGSTGSNPLNVVLNIIPSNIITAFGSNGAVLSSVFLAVAIGLSMNTLGESRTATLRRLLGEVNDCLLYTSDAADE
;
A
#
# COMPACT_ATOMS: atom_id res chain seq x y z
N MET A 1 -5.51 4.80 11.93
CA MET A 1 -5.98 3.40 11.82
C MET A 1 -5.06 2.52 10.98
N VAL A 2 -4.86 2.80 9.68
CA VAL A 2 -4.04 1.95 8.78
C VAL A 2 -2.63 1.73 9.35
N PHE A 3 -1.96 2.77 9.80
CA PHE A 3 -0.61 2.68 10.37
C PHE A 3 -0.54 1.76 11.61
N THR A 4 -1.41 1.97 12.59
CA THR A 4 -1.43 1.19 13.83
C THR A 4 -1.78 -0.28 13.59
N SER A 5 -2.78 -0.53 12.75
CA SER A 5 -3.20 -1.89 12.39
C SER A 5 -2.11 -2.66 11.63
N ILE A 6 -1.45 -2.04 10.67
CA ILE A 6 -0.37 -2.67 9.91
C ILE A 6 0.86 -2.92 10.81
N SER A 7 1.23 -1.94 11.64
CA SER A 7 2.37 -2.10 12.56
C SER A 7 2.15 -3.24 13.56
N LEU A 8 0.94 -3.36 14.10
CA LEU A 8 0.56 -4.45 15.00
C LEU A 8 0.54 -5.80 14.28
N ALA A 9 -0.07 -5.86 13.09
CA ALA A 9 -0.14 -7.10 12.31
C ALA A 9 1.26 -7.66 12.00
N ILE A 10 2.16 -6.80 11.52
CA ILE A 10 3.55 -7.20 11.21
C ILE A 10 4.33 -7.53 12.49
N GLY A 11 4.17 -6.72 13.54
CA GLY A 11 4.84 -6.94 14.82
C GLY A 11 4.38 -8.20 15.54
N SER A 12 3.15 -8.67 15.34
CA SER A 12 2.60 -9.86 16.00
C SER A 12 3.06 -11.19 15.37
N ILE A 13 3.66 -11.17 14.19
CA ILE A 13 4.11 -12.38 13.52
C ILE A 13 5.41 -12.86 14.15
N ALA A 14 5.33 -14.00 14.85
CA ALA A 14 6.43 -14.56 15.61
C ALA A 14 7.61 -15.06 14.75
N ASP A 15 7.38 -15.36 13.46
CA ASP A 15 8.38 -15.95 12.58
C ASP A 15 8.57 -15.13 11.30
N THR A 16 9.60 -14.26 11.31
CA THR A 16 9.98 -13.39 10.19
C THR A 16 10.33 -14.17 8.92
N ARG A 17 10.85 -15.39 9.08
CA ARG A 17 11.28 -16.22 7.95
C ARG A 17 10.08 -16.79 7.20
N THR A 18 9.08 -17.25 7.92
CA THR A 18 7.82 -17.74 7.36
C THR A 18 7.04 -16.61 6.69
N MET A 19 7.03 -15.43 7.32
CA MET A 19 6.41 -14.22 6.75
C MET A 19 7.05 -13.82 5.41
N GLY A 20 8.36 -13.77 5.33
CA GLY A 20 9.07 -13.42 4.10
C GLY A 20 8.75 -14.39 2.95
N ARG A 21 8.66 -15.68 3.24
CA ARG A 21 8.33 -16.72 2.25
C ARG A 21 6.89 -16.62 1.77
N ILE A 22 5.95 -16.38 2.66
CA ILE A 22 4.53 -16.22 2.31
C ILE A 22 4.34 -14.93 1.50
N SER A 23 4.91 -13.82 1.96
CA SER A 23 4.84 -12.53 1.27
C SER A 23 5.44 -12.59 -0.14
N ALA A 24 6.61 -13.22 -0.30
CA ALA A 24 7.23 -13.39 -1.60
C ALA A 24 6.36 -14.22 -2.56
N LYS A 25 5.76 -15.31 -2.07
CA LYS A 25 4.86 -16.14 -2.86
C LYS A 25 3.59 -15.40 -3.27
N THR A 26 2.99 -14.65 -2.35
CA THR A 26 1.81 -13.83 -2.61
C THR A 26 2.11 -12.73 -3.62
N LEU A 27 3.25 -12.04 -3.46
CA LEU A 27 3.69 -11.00 -4.39
C LEU A 27 3.92 -11.56 -5.80
N PHE A 28 4.53 -12.73 -5.90
CA PHE A 28 4.74 -13.40 -7.19
C PHE A 28 3.42 -13.71 -7.88
N TRP A 29 2.45 -14.30 -7.16
CA TRP A 29 1.12 -14.58 -7.70
C TRP A 29 0.38 -13.31 -8.10
N PHE A 30 0.48 -12.27 -7.29
CA PHE A 30 -0.14 -10.97 -7.60
C PHE A 30 0.43 -10.36 -8.88
N LEU A 31 1.75 -10.35 -9.03
CA LEU A 31 2.41 -9.86 -10.24
C LEU A 31 2.04 -10.70 -11.47
N LEU A 32 1.97 -12.00 -11.32
CA LEU A 32 1.56 -12.91 -12.41
C LEU A 32 0.11 -12.62 -12.86
N CYS A 33 -0.82 -12.49 -11.92
CA CYS A 33 -2.21 -12.16 -12.23
C CYS A 33 -2.34 -10.77 -12.87
N SER A 34 -1.60 -9.79 -12.36
CA SER A 34 -1.60 -8.43 -12.93
C SER A 34 -1.04 -8.43 -14.36
N PHE A 35 0.01 -9.17 -14.62
CA PHE A 35 0.59 -9.30 -15.96
C PHE A 35 -0.40 -9.98 -16.92
N LEU A 36 -1.06 -11.06 -16.50
CA LEU A 36 -2.10 -11.71 -17.31
C LEU A 36 -3.28 -10.78 -17.60
N ALA A 37 -3.73 -10.00 -16.61
CA ALA A 37 -4.79 -9.04 -16.77
C ALA A 37 -4.42 -7.94 -17.81
N LEU A 38 -3.18 -7.43 -17.76
CA LEU A 38 -2.67 -6.47 -18.72
C LEU A 38 -2.58 -7.05 -20.12
N LEU A 39 -2.15 -8.31 -20.27
CA LEU A 39 -2.13 -9.00 -21.58
C LEU A 39 -3.54 -9.15 -22.14
N LEU A 40 -4.49 -9.59 -21.33
CA LEU A 40 -5.89 -9.73 -21.77
C LEU A 40 -6.49 -8.37 -22.17
N ALA A 41 -6.28 -7.34 -21.36
CA ALA A 41 -6.74 -5.98 -21.66
C ALA A 41 -6.12 -5.45 -22.94
N GLY A 42 -4.83 -5.70 -23.17
CA GLY A 42 -4.13 -5.32 -24.40
C GLY A 42 -4.67 -6.06 -25.63
N CYS A 43 -4.91 -7.38 -25.52
CA CYS A 43 -5.50 -8.18 -26.60
C CYS A 43 -6.91 -7.71 -26.96
N VAL A 44 -7.75 -7.45 -25.97
CA VAL A 44 -9.10 -6.93 -26.19
C VAL A 44 -9.05 -5.53 -26.79
N GLY A 45 -8.20 -4.65 -26.24
CA GLY A 45 -8.03 -3.28 -26.76
C GLY A 45 -7.53 -3.28 -28.21
N TYR A 46 -6.57 -4.11 -28.55
CA TYR A 46 -6.08 -4.25 -29.92
C TYR A 46 -7.16 -4.84 -30.86
N GLY A 47 -7.89 -5.84 -30.38
CA GLY A 47 -8.99 -6.43 -31.15
C GLY A 47 -10.11 -5.43 -31.46
N THR A 48 -10.53 -4.64 -30.48
CA THR A 48 -11.55 -3.59 -30.67
C THR A 48 -11.06 -2.45 -31.57
N TYR A 49 -9.77 -2.11 -31.48
CA TYR A 49 -9.15 -1.14 -32.40
C TYR A 49 -9.14 -1.66 -33.85
N SER A 50 -8.80 -2.91 -34.11
CA SER A 50 -8.75 -3.50 -35.45
C SER A 50 -10.14 -3.69 -36.04
N MET A 51 -11.18 -3.81 -35.25
CA MET A 51 -12.59 -3.89 -35.66
C MET A 51 -13.21 -2.51 -35.97
N GLY A 52 -12.48 -1.42 -35.76
CA GLY A 52 -12.97 -0.07 -36.04
C GLY A 52 -14.14 0.40 -35.17
N LEU A 53 -14.38 -0.28 -34.02
CA LEU A 53 -15.45 0.10 -33.11
C LEU A 53 -15.13 1.39 -32.33
N PHE A 54 -13.87 1.80 -32.26
CA PHE A 54 -13.45 3.06 -31.65
C PHE A 54 -13.31 4.16 -32.73
N ASN A 55 -14.43 4.54 -33.33
CA ASN A 55 -14.48 5.76 -34.16
C ASN A 55 -14.85 7.00 -33.31
N THR A 56 -14.88 6.85 -32.00
CA THR A 56 -15.01 7.97 -31.08
C THR A 56 -13.63 8.51 -30.78
N ARG A 57 -13.31 9.66 -31.33
CA ARG A 57 -12.18 10.51 -30.98
C ARG A 57 -12.28 10.80 -29.50
N ILE A 58 -11.49 10.07 -28.68
CA ILE A 58 -11.47 10.23 -27.24
C ILE A 58 -10.59 11.45 -26.94
N GLU A 59 -11.15 12.65 -27.15
CA GLU A 59 -10.46 13.91 -26.78
C GLU A 59 -10.32 14.07 -25.28
N GLY A 60 -11.11 13.35 -24.47
CA GLY A 60 -11.04 13.40 -23.02
C GLY A 60 -9.96 12.51 -22.36
N LEU A 61 -9.37 11.53 -23.07
CA LEU A 61 -8.31 10.70 -22.51
C LEU A 61 -6.93 11.36 -22.59
N ALA A 62 -6.76 12.37 -23.42
CA ALA A 62 -5.53 13.15 -23.49
C ALA A 62 -5.34 14.01 -22.23
N GLU A 63 -6.43 14.43 -21.58
CA GLU A 63 -6.35 15.18 -20.31
C GLU A 63 -6.12 14.26 -19.10
N ALA A 64 -6.59 13.01 -19.14
CA ALA A 64 -6.28 12.03 -18.10
C ALA A 64 -4.82 11.50 -18.16
N SER A 65 -4.19 11.60 -19.34
CA SER A 65 -2.75 11.30 -19.52
C SER A 65 -1.85 12.48 -19.19
N GLY A 66 -2.41 13.61 -18.81
CA GLY A 66 -1.70 14.83 -18.37
C GLY A 66 -1.15 14.80 -16.95
N SER A 67 -1.28 13.70 -16.22
CA SER A 67 -0.38 13.47 -15.10
C SER A 67 1.01 13.24 -15.69
N THR A 68 1.77 14.32 -15.75
CA THR A 68 3.22 14.38 -15.93
C THR A 68 3.83 13.05 -15.56
N GLY A 69 4.49 12.41 -16.51
CA GLY A 69 5.17 11.15 -16.30
C GLY A 69 6.06 11.26 -15.07
N SER A 70 5.48 10.95 -13.92
CA SER A 70 6.22 10.83 -12.67
C SER A 70 7.19 9.71 -12.93
N ASN A 71 8.46 10.04 -13.11
CA ASN A 71 9.49 9.04 -13.20
C ASN A 71 9.27 8.05 -12.05
N PRO A 72 9.16 6.74 -12.32
CA PRO A 72 8.91 5.76 -11.26
C PRO A 72 9.92 5.87 -10.11
N LEU A 73 11.10 6.38 -10.39
CA LEU A 73 12.11 6.75 -9.39
C LEU A 73 11.64 7.85 -8.42
N ASN A 74 10.92 8.86 -8.91
CA ASN A 74 10.38 9.90 -8.04
C ASN A 74 9.27 9.37 -7.13
N VAL A 75 8.47 8.41 -7.60
CA VAL A 75 7.47 7.75 -6.77
C VAL A 75 8.16 6.94 -5.66
N VAL A 76 9.21 6.19 -5.99
CA VAL A 76 9.99 5.42 -5.01
C VAL A 76 10.68 6.34 -4.00
N LEU A 77 11.25 7.45 -4.45
CA LEU A 77 11.87 8.45 -3.56
C LEU A 77 10.85 9.12 -2.63
N ASN A 78 9.62 9.34 -3.10
CA ASN A 78 8.55 9.93 -2.30
C ASN A 78 7.92 8.93 -1.30
N ILE A 79 8.20 7.63 -1.40
CA ILE A 79 7.80 6.64 -0.40
C ILE A 79 8.52 6.88 0.92
N ILE A 80 9.79 7.32 0.85
CA ILE A 80 10.57 7.65 2.04
C ILE A 80 10.21 9.08 2.47
N PRO A 81 9.45 9.26 3.54
CA PRO A 81 9.02 10.59 3.94
C PRO A 81 10.21 11.39 4.47
N SER A 82 10.40 12.58 3.91
CA SER A 82 11.37 13.55 4.44
C SER A 82 10.94 14.10 5.80
N ASN A 83 9.65 14.00 6.13
CA ASN A 83 9.08 14.42 7.40
C ASN A 83 7.94 13.49 7.81
N ILE A 84 8.03 12.91 9.00
CA ILE A 84 7.05 11.97 9.56
C ILE A 84 5.67 12.63 9.70
N ILE A 85 5.62 13.91 10.07
CA ILE A 85 4.37 14.65 10.27
C ILE A 85 3.61 14.81 8.95
N THR A 86 4.30 15.08 7.86
CA THR A 86 3.69 15.20 6.53
C THR A 86 3.14 13.86 6.02
N ALA A 87 3.75 12.74 6.41
CA ALA A 87 3.28 11.41 6.06
C ALA A 87 1.89 11.09 6.67
N PHE A 88 1.57 11.67 7.82
CA PHE A 88 0.27 11.50 8.49
C PHE A 88 -0.74 12.60 8.15
N GLY A 89 -0.30 13.75 7.68
CA GLY A 89 -1.13 14.94 7.48
C GLY A 89 -1.71 15.12 6.08
N SER A 90 -1.26 14.39 5.07
CA SER A 90 -1.73 14.54 3.70
C SER A 90 -2.33 13.26 3.12
N ASN A 91 -3.50 13.39 2.49
CA ASN A 91 -4.20 12.26 1.86
C ASN A 91 -3.39 11.57 0.74
N GLY A 92 -2.39 12.25 0.17
CA GLY A 92 -1.49 11.68 -0.83
C GLY A 92 -0.33 10.86 -0.25
N ALA A 93 -0.12 10.89 1.06
CA ALA A 93 1.02 10.25 1.72
C ALA A 93 0.70 8.88 2.37
N VAL A 94 -0.42 8.25 1.97
CA VAL A 94 -0.81 6.92 2.48
C VAL A 94 0.31 5.90 2.28
N LEU A 95 0.98 5.93 1.13
CA LEU A 95 2.07 5.02 0.81
C LEU A 95 3.27 5.20 1.75
N SER A 96 3.61 6.45 2.11
CA SER A 96 4.65 6.76 3.09
C SER A 96 4.27 6.31 4.50
N SER A 97 2.99 6.44 4.88
CA SER A 97 2.46 5.94 6.15
C SER A 97 2.54 4.42 6.25
N VAL A 98 2.20 3.72 5.16
CA VAL A 98 2.32 2.26 5.08
C VAL A 98 3.79 1.83 5.17
N PHE A 99 4.69 2.53 4.48
CA PHE A 99 6.12 2.25 4.56
C PHE A 99 6.67 2.39 5.99
N LEU A 100 6.30 3.47 6.70
CA LEU A 100 6.66 3.66 8.10
C LEU A 100 6.07 2.57 9.01
N ALA A 101 4.82 2.17 8.78
CA ALA A 101 4.18 1.10 9.53
C ALA A 101 4.91 -0.23 9.38
N VAL A 102 5.30 -0.57 8.15
CA VAL A 102 6.09 -1.77 7.84
C VAL A 102 7.47 -1.71 8.50
N ALA A 103 8.17 -0.58 8.42
CA ALA A 103 9.49 -0.39 9.01
C ALA A 103 9.45 -0.56 10.54
N ILE A 104 8.46 0.04 11.21
CA ILE A 104 8.28 -0.09 12.66
C ILE A 104 7.87 -1.52 13.03
N GLY A 105 6.94 -2.13 12.31
CA GLY A 105 6.50 -3.49 12.54
C GLY A 105 7.64 -4.51 12.41
N LEU A 106 8.48 -4.36 11.37
CA LEU A 106 9.68 -5.21 11.20
C LEU A 106 10.70 -4.97 12.32
N SER A 107 10.90 -3.73 12.74
CA SER A 107 11.80 -3.41 13.85
C SER A 107 11.32 -4.03 15.14
N MET A 108 10.02 -3.99 15.42
CA MET A 108 9.41 -4.64 16.59
C MET A 108 9.60 -6.15 16.55
N ASN A 109 9.47 -6.74 15.35
CA ASN A 109 9.63 -8.17 15.18
C ASN A 109 11.09 -8.62 15.39
N THR A 110 12.07 -7.87 14.86
CA THR A 110 13.51 -8.17 15.02
C THR A 110 14.02 -7.98 16.45
N LEU A 111 13.48 -7.01 17.19
CA LEU A 111 13.86 -6.74 18.58
C LEU A 111 13.31 -7.78 19.57
N GLY A 112 12.30 -8.54 19.16
CA GLY A 112 11.66 -9.57 19.99
C GLY A 112 10.59 -9.01 20.93
N GLU A 113 9.72 -9.92 21.36
CA GLU A 113 8.52 -9.60 22.11
C GLU A 113 8.78 -8.96 23.48
N SER A 114 9.82 -9.41 24.16
CA SER A 114 10.16 -8.93 25.50
C SER A 114 10.60 -7.46 25.54
N ARG A 115 11.26 -6.98 24.49
CA ARG A 115 11.74 -5.60 24.41
C ARG A 115 10.72 -4.63 23.83
N THR A 116 9.77 -5.14 23.07
CA THR A 116 8.76 -4.32 22.38
C THR A 116 7.38 -4.40 23.01
N ALA A 117 7.22 -5.11 24.14
CA ALA A 117 5.94 -5.31 24.82
C ALA A 117 5.20 -3.99 25.11
N THR A 118 5.91 -2.97 25.61
CA THR A 118 5.33 -1.66 25.90
C THR A 118 4.86 -0.94 24.65
N LEU A 119 5.64 -1.00 23.57
CA LEU A 119 5.30 -0.37 22.30
C LEU A 119 4.10 -1.07 21.65
N ARG A 120 4.05 -2.40 21.69
CA ARG A 120 2.90 -3.18 21.20
C ARG A 120 1.62 -2.84 21.94
N ARG A 121 1.72 -2.75 23.26
CA ARG A 121 0.58 -2.38 24.11
C ARG A 121 0.10 -0.96 23.80
N LEU A 122 1.01 0.00 23.68
CA LEU A 122 0.68 1.37 23.33
C LEU A 122 -0.02 1.45 21.97
N LEU A 123 0.55 0.81 20.95
CA LEU A 123 -0.05 0.78 19.61
C LEU A 123 -1.41 0.07 19.61
N GLY A 124 -1.58 -0.97 20.43
CA GLY A 124 -2.86 -1.64 20.61
C GLY A 124 -3.92 -0.73 21.22
N GLU A 125 -3.60 -0.07 22.33
CA GLU A 125 -4.51 0.86 23.00
C GLU A 125 -4.88 2.05 22.10
N VAL A 126 -3.93 2.58 21.34
CA VAL A 126 -4.19 3.64 20.34
C VAL A 126 -5.07 3.13 19.21
N ASN A 127 -4.83 1.91 18.72
CA ASN A 127 -5.65 1.32 17.67
C ASN A 127 -7.09 1.09 18.12
N ASP A 128 -7.29 0.59 19.33
CA ASP A 128 -8.62 0.36 19.92
C ASP A 128 -9.35 1.69 20.15
N CYS A 129 -8.64 2.72 20.61
CA CYS A 129 -9.20 4.06 20.75
C CYS A 129 -9.64 4.65 19.40
N LEU A 130 -8.83 4.48 18.35
CA LEU A 130 -9.14 4.94 17.01
C LEU A 130 -10.32 4.17 16.38
N LEU A 131 -10.39 2.86 16.61
CA LEU A 131 -11.52 2.02 16.19
C LEU A 131 -12.82 2.47 16.85
N TYR A 132 -12.79 2.66 18.15
CA TYR A 132 -13.96 3.12 18.89
C TYR A 132 -14.44 4.51 18.43
N THR A 133 -13.50 5.42 18.17
CA THR A 133 -13.82 6.78 17.68
C THR A 133 -14.40 6.74 16.26
N SER A 134 -13.91 5.83 15.41
CA SER A 134 -14.41 5.69 14.04
C SER A 134 -15.79 5.06 14.00
N ASP A 135 -16.06 4.06 14.84
CA ASP A 135 -17.35 3.38 14.95
C ASP A 135 -18.43 4.35 15.47
N ALA A 136 -18.06 5.18 16.44
CA ALA A 136 -18.94 6.22 16.97
C ALA A 136 -19.23 7.38 15.99
N ALA A 137 -18.43 7.53 14.94
CA ALA A 137 -18.64 8.54 13.90
C ALA A 137 -19.55 8.04 12.75
N ASP A 138 -19.76 6.73 12.65
CA ASP A 138 -20.61 6.10 11.63
C ASP A 138 -22.06 5.87 12.12
N GLU A 139 -22.35 6.09 13.42
CA GLU A 139 -23.71 6.13 14.01
C GLU A 139 -24.30 7.55 13.96
#